data_0b5d5453defe6388ec8530747f25562b
#
_entry.id   0b5d5453defe6388ec8530747f25562b
#
_cell.length_a   1.000
_cell.length_b   1.000
_cell.length_c   1.000
_cell.angle_alpha   90.00
_cell.angle_beta   90.00
_cell.angle_gamma   90.00
#
_symmetry.space_group_name_H-M   'P 1'
#
loop_
_entity.id
_entity.type
_entity.pdbx_description
1 polymer ?
#
loop_
_entity_poly.entity_id
_entity_poly.type
_entity_poly.pdbx_seq_one_letter_code
_entity_poly.pdbx_strand_id
1 'polypeptide(L)'
;MDGEAMFSVTDQYTADKISLEIRKRIPDTVTSITDATACVGGNTMSFAKNFAKVAAIELDIMRYSYLKFNITLLGLANVIAYHGNALEVCETLDACDVLFLDPPWGGPLYKSKDKLMLFLSEQPLWDVCRKLASKCKYLAIKVPLNFDLVAFNEHVASFMERIPSPTKFRKIQLLLYKISIT
;
A
#
# COMPACT_ATOMS: atom_id res chain seq x y z
N MET A 1 -4.19 -12.68 -17.30
CA MET A 1 -4.61 -11.86 -16.14
C MET A 1 -5.88 -12.48 -15.62
N ASP A 2 -5.92 -12.90 -14.36
CA ASP A 2 -7.13 -13.46 -13.77
C ASP A 2 -8.19 -12.38 -13.52
N GLY A 3 -9.47 -12.78 -13.31
CA GLY A 3 -10.57 -11.84 -13.13
C GLY A 3 -10.40 -10.95 -11.89
N GLU A 4 -9.70 -11.40 -10.84
CA GLU A 4 -9.42 -10.62 -9.64
C GLU A 4 -8.36 -9.55 -9.89
N ALA A 5 -7.30 -9.86 -10.65
CA ALA A 5 -6.27 -8.88 -11.01
C ALA A 5 -6.87 -7.71 -11.82
N MET A 6 -7.84 -7.98 -12.72
CA MET A 6 -8.52 -6.91 -13.48
C MET A 6 -9.27 -5.91 -12.59
N PHE A 7 -9.79 -6.34 -11.44
CA PHE A 7 -10.49 -5.47 -10.50
C PHE A 7 -9.56 -4.82 -9.45
N SER A 8 -8.36 -5.39 -9.26
CA SER A 8 -7.41 -4.97 -8.22
C SER A 8 -6.33 -4.01 -8.72
N VAL A 9 -6.10 -3.91 -10.03
CA VAL A 9 -5.06 -3.03 -10.58
C VAL A 9 -5.50 -1.57 -10.45
N THR A 10 -4.66 -0.78 -9.77
CA THR A 10 -4.83 0.68 -9.76
C THR A 10 -4.46 1.24 -11.12
N ASP A 11 -5.38 1.99 -11.74
CA ASP A 11 -5.09 2.70 -12.99
C ASP A 11 -4.00 3.75 -12.80
N GLN A 12 -3.29 4.07 -13.90
CA GLN A 12 -2.14 4.96 -13.87
C GLN A 12 -2.45 6.34 -13.28
N TYR A 13 -3.58 6.94 -13.64
CA TYR A 13 -3.96 8.26 -13.14
C TYR A 13 -4.16 8.25 -11.62
N THR A 14 -4.84 7.24 -11.10
CA THR A 14 -5.05 7.07 -9.66
C THR A 14 -3.73 6.79 -8.94
N ALA A 15 -2.87 5.94 -9.49
CA ALA A 15 -1.57 5.62 -8.93
C ALA A 15 -0.65 6.84 -8.86
N ASP A 16 -0.58 7.63 -9.93
CA ASP A 16 0.22 8.87 -9.98
C ASP A 16 -0.31 9.90 -8.96
N LYS A 17 -1.62 10.01 -8.83
CA LYS A 17 -2.25 10.88 -7.83
C LYS A 17 -1.95 10.44 -6.39
N ILE A 18 -1.94 9.12 -6.11
CA ILE A 18 -1.53 8.55 -4.81
C ILE A 18 -0.07 8.90 -4.51
N SER A 19 0.84 8.63 -5.43
CA SER A 19 2.27 8.92 -5.26
C SER A 19 2.54 10.38 -4.96
N LEU A 20 1.93 11.28 -5.73
CA LEU A 20 2.06 12.73 -5.54
C LEU A 20 1.47 13.19 -4.21
N GLU A 21 0.35 12.61 -3.78
CA GLU A 21 -0.26 12.96 -2.51
C GLU A 21 0.60 12.52 -1.32
N ILE A 22 1.20 11.32 -1.39
CA ILE A 22 2.17 10.87 -0.39
C ILE A 22 3.35 11.86 -0.36
N ARG A 23 3.98 12.16 -1.51
CA ARG A 23 5.14 13.06 -1.59
C ARG A 23 4.88 14.46 -1.02
N LYS A 24 3.70 15.02 -1.22
CA LYS A 24 3.32 16.33 -0.69
C LYS A 24 3.20 16.39 0.84
N ARG A 25 3.07 15.23 1.51
CA ARG A 25 2.77 15.15 2.94
C ARG A 25 3.92 14.62 3.79
N ILE A 26 4.99 14.16 3.15
CA ILE A 26 6.18 13.65 3.81
C ILE A 26 7.39 14.51 3.45
N PRO A 27 8.42 14.55 4.32
CA PRO A 27 9.65 15.30 4.05
C PRO A 27 10.36 14.84 2.78
N ASP A 28 11.08 15.73 2.10
CA ASP A 28 11.88 15.41 0.91
C ASP A 28 13.03 14.43 1.20
N THR A 29 13.47 14.33 2.45
CA THR A 29 14.47 13.36 2.91
C THR A 29 13.97 11.91 2.88
N VAL A 30 12.68 11.68 2.72
CA VAL A 30 12.07 10.36 2.56
C VAL A 30 12.31 9.87 1.13
N THR A 31 13.05 8.78 0.95
CA THR A 31 13.51 8.34 -0.37
C THR A 31 13.11 6.92 -0.75
N SER A 32 12.66 6.12 0.21
CA SER A 32 12.29 4.72 -0.02
C SER A 32 10.82 4.44 0.26
N ILE A 33 10.24 3.52 -0.52
CA ILE A 33 8.88 3.02 -0.33
C ILE A 33 8.81 1.51 -0.56
N THR A 34 8.04 0.82 0.27
CA THR A 34 7.68 -0.59 0.07
C THR A 34 6.21 -0.69 -0.29
N ASP A 35 5.90 -1.17 -1.49
CA ASP A 35 4.57 -1.56 -1.93
C ASP A 35 4.34 -3.02 -1.49
N ALA A 36 3.67 -3.19 -0.35
CA ALA A 36 3.54 -4.51 0.29
C ALA A 36 2.39 -5.36 -0.30
N THR A 37 1.67 -4.83 -1.30
CA THR A 37 0.54 -5.49 -1.98
C THR A 37 0.56 -5.14 -3.46
N ALA A 38 1.70 -5.41 -4.12
CA ALA A 38 2.04 -4.82 -5.41
C ALA A 38 1.17 -5.28 -6.59
N CYS A 39 0.52 -6.45 -6.50
CA CYS A 39 -0.23 -7.04 -7.60
C CYS A 39 0.66 -7.10 -8.86
N VAL A 40 0.21 -6.59 -9.98
CA VAL A 40 0.99 -6.53 -11.24
C VAL A 40 1.79 -5.22 -11.40
N GLY A 41 1.80 -4.35 -10.37
CA GLY A 41 2.66 -3.17 -10.28
C GLY A 41 2.01 -1.82 -10.56
N GLY A 42 0.66 -1.70 -10.54
CA GLY A 42 -0.02 -0.44 -10.85
C GLY A 42 0.47 0.75 -10.00
N ASN A 43 0.52 0.58 -8.67
CA ASN A 43 1.07 1.60 -7.76
C ASN A 43 2.61 1.63 -7.81
N THR A 44 3.26 0.46 -7.86
CA THR A 44 4.72 0.29 -7.90
C THR A 44 5.37 1.12 -9.01
N MET A 45 4.79 1.12 -10.23
CA MET A 45 5.31 1.88 -11.37
C MET A 45 5.25 3.39 -11.15
N SER A 46 4.23 3.88 -10.46
CA SER A 46 4.13 5.28 -10.08
C SER A 46 5.11 5.62 -8.96
N PHE A 47 5.28 4.73 -7.98
CA PHE A 47 6.29 4.92 -6.92
C PHE A 47 7.71 4.97 -7.49
N ALA A 48 8.02 4.16 -8.50
CA ALA A 48 9.32 4.18 -9.16
C ALA A 48 9.72 5.54 -9.75
N LYS A 49 8.74 6.35 -10.15
CA LYS A 49 8.98 7.72 -10.65
C LYS A 49 9.20 8.75 -9.53
N ASN A 50 8.76 8.45 -8.31
CA ASN A 50 8.66 9.41 -7.21
C ASN A 50 9.56 9.09 -6.01
N PHE A 51 10.16 7.88 -5.94
CA PHE A 51 11.03 7.44 -4.87
C PHE A 51 12.33 6.86 -5.44
N ALA A 52 13.44 7.06 -4.73
CA ALA A 52 14.75 6.59 -5.17
C ALA A 52 14.89 5.06 -5.08
N LYS A 53 14.19 4.43 -4.10
CA LYS A 53 14.19 2.99 -3.89
C LYS A 53 12.77 2.49 -3.67
N VAL A 54 12.39 1.45 -4.39
CA VAL A 54 11.07 0.80 -4.30
C VAL A 54 11.25 -0.70 -4.09
N ALA A 55 10.67 -1.24 -3.02
CA ALA A 55 10.45 -2.66 -2.86
C ALA A 55 8.99 -2.97 -3.22
N ALA A 56 8.73 -4.06 -3.93
CA ALA A 56 7.38 -4.46 -4.33
C ALA A 56 7.16 -5.92 -3.97
N ILE A 57 6.15 -6.20 -3.14
CA ILE A 57 5.89 -7.54 -2.60
C ILE A 57 4.56 -8.04 -3.15
N GLU A 58 4.55 -9.25 -3.69
CA GLU A 58 3.33 -9.90 -4.20
C GLU A 58 3.30 -11.37 -3.77
N LEU A 59 2.16 -11.78 -3.22
CA LEU A 59 1.94 -13.13 -2.70
C LEU A 59 1.69 -14.15 -3.81
N ASP A 60 0.89 -13.78 -4.80
CA ASP A 60 0.50 -14.68 -5.90
C ASP A 60 1.64 -14.79 -6.92
N ILE A 61 2.08 -16.01 -7.21
CA ILE A 61 3.23 -16.28 -8.08
C ILE A 61 3.02 -15.81 -9.52
N MET A 62 1.77 -15.87 -10.03
CA MET A 62 1.47 -15.42 -11.38
C MET A 62 1.48 -13.90 -11.47
N ARG A 63 0.87 -13.21 -10.48
CA ARG A 63 0.90 -11.73 -10.38
C ARG A 63 2.33 -11.23 -10.18
N TYR A 64 3.12 -11.91 -9.34
CA TYR A 64 4.54 -11.64 -9.18
C TYR A 64 5.32 -11.77 -10.49
N SER A 65 5.04 -12.81 -11.29
CA SER A 65 5.68 -12.99 -12.60
C SER A 65 5.34 -11.83 -13.55
N TYR A 66 4.09 -11.37 -13.57
CA TYR A 66 3.69 -10.18 -14.33
C TYR A 66 4.32 -8.90 -13.78
N LEU A 67 4.40 -8.74 -12.46
CA LEU A 67 5.09 -7.62 -11.82
C LEU A 67 6.55 -7.52 -12.28
N LYS A 68 7.29 -8.64 -12.22
CA LYS A 68 8.68 -8.70 -12.70
C LYS A 68 8.80 -8.37 -14.19
N PHE A 69 7.92 -8.95 -15.01
CA PHE A 69 7.91 -8.68 -16.45
C PHE A 69 7.69 -7.17 -16.69
N ASN A 70 6.73 -6.55 -16.02
CA ASN A 70 6.43 -5.12 -16.16
C ASN A 70 7.59 -4.23 -15.70
N ILE A 71 8.25 -4.56 -14.58
CA ILE A 71 9.44 -3.86 -14.09
C ILE A 71 10.55 -3.88 -15.14
N THR A 72 10.82 -5.05 -15.73
CA THR A 72 11.84 -5.23 -16.77
C THR A 72 11.48 -4.48 -18.04
N LEU A 73 10.23 -4.63 -18.52
CA LEU A 73 9.74 -3.98 -19.73
C LEU A 73 9.84 -2.46 -19.67
N LEU A 74 9.58 -1.88 -18.50
CA LEU A 74 9.61 -0.43 -18.28
C LEU A 74 11.00 0.09 -17.84
N GLY A 75 12.00 -0.78 -17.70
CA GLY A 75 13.37 -0.40 -17.32
C GLY A 75 13.45 0.23 -15.91
N LEU A 76 12.64 -0.22 -14.95
CA LEU A 76 12.57 0.37 -13.62
C LEU A 76 13.72 -0.13 -12.72
N ALA A 77 14.91 0.44 -12.90
CA ALA A 77 16.15 0.01 -12.24
C ALA A 77 16.15 0.23 -10.70
N ASN A 78 15.28 1.07 -10.19
CA ASN A 78 15.12 1.37 -8.76
C ASN A 78 14.06 0.52 -8.04
N VAL A 79 13.50 -0.50 -8.72
CA VAL A 79 12.48 -1.39 -8.17
C VAL A 79 13.03 -2.81 -7.99
N ILE A 80 12.84 -3.37 -6.78
CA ILE A 80 13.12 -4.77 -6.50
C ILE A 80 11.80 -5.46 -6.12
N ALA A 81 11.47 -6.53 -6.85
CA ALA A 81 10.28 -7.34 -6.59
C ALA A 81 10.60 -8.55 -5.72
N TYR A 82 9.73 -8.84 -4.77
CA TYR A 82 9.79 -9.97 -3.85
C TYR A 82 8.52 -10.81 -3.96
N HIS A 83 8.66 -12.14 -4.03
CA HIS A 83 7.55 -13.07 -3.98
C HIS A 83 7.35 -13.55 -2.56
N GLY A 84 6.14 -13.42 -2.01
CA GLY A 84 5.79 -13.96 -0.70
C GLY A 84 4.76 -13.14 0.06
N ASN A 85 4.47 -13.60 1.28
CA ASN A 85 3.57 -12.89 2.18
C ASN A 85 4.21 -11.58 2.65
N ALA A 86 3.46 -10.48 2.56
CA ALA A 86 3.92 -9.14 2.91
C ALA A 86 4.49 -9.06 4.35
N LEU A 87 3.85 -9.72 5.32
CA LEU A 87 4.31 -9.72 6.71
C LEU A 87 5.68 -10.40 6.84
N GLU A 88 5.84 -11.58 6.25
CA GLU A 88 7.06 -12.37 6.32
C GLU A 88 8.21 -11.69 5.55
N VAL A 89 7.94 -11.21 4.35
CA VAL A 89 8.95 -10.53 3.53
C VAL A 89 9.41 -9.23 4.20
N CYS A 90 8.50 -8.40 4.72
CA CYS A 90 8.87 -7.18 5.42
C CYS A 90 9.74 -7.43 6.65
N GLU A 91 9.60 -8.58 7.33
CA GLU A 91 10.48 -8.94 8.45
C GLU A 91 11.94 -9.10 8.01
N THR A 92 12.17 -9.60 6.81
CA THR A 92 13.51 -9.85 6.26
C THR A 92 14.16 -8.63 5.62
N LEU A 93 13.35 -7.61 5.26
CA LEU A 93 13.85 -6.39 4.64
C LEU A 93 14.29 -5.36 5.69
N ASP A 94 15.24 -4.51 5.27
CA ASP A 94 15.54 -3.29 6.01
C ASP A 94 14.31 -2.39 6.10
N ALA A 95 14.24 -1.59 7.17
CA ALA A 95 13.16 -0.62 7.33
C ALA A 95 13.17 0.40 6.17
N CYS A 96 11.98 0.69 5.66
CA CYS A 96 11.78 1.70 4.62
C CYS A 96 11.29 3.03 5.22
N ASP A 97 11.25 4.08 4.40
CA ASP A 97 10.65 5.33 4.86
C ASP A 97 9.13 5.27 4.82
N VAL A 98 8.55 4.76 3.74
CA VAL A 98 7.10 4.62 3.55
C VAL A 98 6.75 3.15 3.29
N LEU A 99 5.74 2.63 3.98
CA LEU A 99 5.13 1.35 3.65
C LEU A 99 3.74 1.62 3.08
N PHE A 100 3.44 1.07 1.90
CA PHE A 100 2.15 1.21 1.24
C PHE A 100 1.38 -0.10 1.28
N LEU A 101 0.10 -0.03 1.63
CA LEU A 101 -0.85 -1.15 1.67
C LEU A 101 -2.08 -0.85 0.80
N ASP A 102 -2.40 -1.76 -0.11
CA ASP A 102 -3.67 -1.83 -0.84
C ASP A 102 -4.28 -3.22 -0.64
N PRO A 103 -4.80 -3.52 0.58
CA PRO A 103 -5.30 -4.84 0.90
C PRO A 103 -6.53 -5.20 0.07
N PRO A 104 -6.86 -6.48 -0.12
CA PRO A 104 -8.05 -6.90 -0.86
C PRO A 104 -9.32 -6.39 -0.18
N TRP A 105 -10.29 -5.90 -0.97
CA TRP A 105 -11.56 -5.34 -0.46
C TRP A 105 -12.70 -6.35 -0.42
N GLY A 106 -12.45 -7.63 -0.77
CA GLY A 106 -13.46 -8.69 -0.78
C GLY A 106 -14.29 -8.76 -2.05
N GLY A 107 -13.71 -8.35 -3.20
CA GLY A 107 -14.35 -8.41 -4.51
C GLY A 107 -15.53 -7.42 -4.66
N PRO A 108 -16.39 -7.56 -5.69
CA PRO A 108 -17.44 -6.58 -6.02
C PRO A 108 -18.46 -6.31 -4.90
N LEU A 109 -18.63 -7.26 -3.98
CA LEU A 109 -19.62 -7.20 -2.88
C LEU A 109 -19.23 -6.18 -1.80
N TYR A 110 -18.00 -5.66 -1.75
CA TYR A 110 -17.65 -4.63 -0.77
C TYR A 110 -18.56 -3.40 -0.83
N LYS A 111 -19.11 -3.10 -2.02
CA LYS A 111 -19.95 -1.91 -2.25
C LYS A 111 -21.32 -1.98 -1.56
N SER A 112 -21.81 -3.18 -1.24
CA SER A 112 -23.08 -3.39 -0.56
C SER A 112 -23.01 -3.28 0.96
N LYS A 113 -21.81 -3.12 1.52
CA LYS A 113 -21.59 -2.98 2.96
C LYS A 113 -21.60 -1.49 3.35
N ASP A 114 -22.33 -1.14 4.39
CA ASP A 114 -22.32 0.23 4.92
C ASP A 114 -20.97 0.60 5.53
N LYS A 115 -20.37 -0.34 6.26
CA LYS A 115 -19.03 -0.24 6.85
C LYS A 115 -18.22 -1.47 6.53
N LEU A 116 -17.00 -1.26 6.08
CA LEU A 116 -16.09 -2.33 5.68
C LEU A 116 -14.87 -2.38 6.60
N MET A 117 -14.61 -3.54 7.17
CA MET A 117 -13.32 -3.87 7.77
C MET A 117 -12.47 -4.60 6.73
N LEU A 118 -11.18 -4.29 6.69
CA LEU A 118 -10.22 -4.92 5.77
C LEU A 118 -9.29 -5.86 6.51
N PHE A 119 -8.86 -6.87 5.78
CA PHE A 119 -7.96 -7.91 6.27
C PHE A 119 -6.81 -8.09 5.28
N LEU A 120 -5.65 -8.44 5.79
CA LEU A 120 -4.51 -8.90 4.99
C LEU A 120 -3.93 -10.15 5.65
N SER A 121 -3.72 -11.22 4.88
CA SER A 121 -3.27 -12.52 5.43
C SER A 121 -4.14 -12.99 6.62
N GLU A 122 -5.47 -12.91 6.47
CA GLU A 122 -6.48 -13.29 7.47
C GLU A 122 -6.45 -12.47 8.78
N GLN A 123 -5.60 -11.46 8.87
CA GLN A 123 -5.50 -10.59 10.04
C GLN A 123 -6.20 -9.26 9.80
N PRO A 124 -6.88 -8.69 10.81
CA PRO A 124 -7.42 -7.34 10.73
C PRO A 124 -6.33 -6.34 10.35
N LEU A 125 -6.67 -5.37 9.49
CA LEU A 125 -5.71 -4.42 8.96
C LEU A 125 -4.95 -3.63 10.04
N TRP A 126 -5.57 -3.32 11.17
CA TRP A 126 -4.90 -2.65 12.30
C TRP A 126 -3.82 -3.51 12.96
N ASP A 127 -4.00 -4.85 13.03
CA ASP A 127 -2.98 -5.76 13.56
C ASP A 127 -1.81 -5.90 12.58
N VAL A 128 -2.10 -5.93 11.28
CA VAL A 128 -1.08 -5.86 10.23
C VAL A 128 -0.26 -4.56 10.36
N CYS A 129 -0.92 -3.42 10.51
CA CYS A 129 -0.25 -2.14 10.70
C CYS A 129 0.64 -2.14 11.96
N ARG A 130 0.18 -2.74 13.06
CA ARG A 130 0.94 -2.85 14.30
C ARG A 130 2.22 -3.66 14.12
N LYS A 131 2.13 -4.81 13.43
CA LYS A 131 3.29 -5.67 13.13
C LYS A 131 4.31 -4.98 12.24
N LEU A 132 3.84 -4.22 11.26
CA LEU A 132 4.69 -3.53 10.29
C LEU A 132 5.19 -2.15 10.75
N ALA A 133 4.70 -1.64 11.87
CA ALA A 133 5.04 -0.30 12.36
C ALA A 133 6.54 -0.08 12.59
N SER A 134 7.28 -1.10 13.07
CA SER A 134 8.74 -1.03 13.25
C SER A 134 9.53 -1.00 11.93
N LYS A 135 8.88 -1.27 10.81
CA LYS A 135 9.50 -1.37 9.48
C LYS A 135 9.38 -0.11 8.62
N CYS A 136 8.72 0.94 9.12
CA CYS A 136 8.55 2.18 8.36
C CYS A 136 8.41 3.41 9.26
N LYS A 137 8.66 4.58 8.69
CA LYS A 137 8.41 5.88 9.34
C LYS A 137 6.99 6.38 9.06
N TYR A 138 6.48 6.05 7.88
CA TYR A 138 5.15 6.44 7.41
C TYR A 138 4.43 5.21 6.85
N LEU A 139 3.12 5.14 7.11
CA LEU A 139 2.25 4.11 6.55
C LEU A 139 1.20 4.78 5.67
N ALA A 140 1.12 4.38 4.42
CA ALA A 140 0.11 4.81 3.47
C ALA A 140 -0.82 3.65 3.13
N ILE A 141 -2.14 3.84 3.25
CA ILE A 141 -3.12 2.78 3.04
C ILE A 141 -4.17 3.25 2.05
N LYS A 142 -4.40 2.47 1.00
CA LYS A 142 -5.50 2.68 0.06
C LYS A 142 -6.71 1.86 0.50
N VAL A 143 -7.82 2.55 0.75
CA VAL A 143 -9.07 1.91 1.22
C VAL A 143 -10.28 2.38 0.42
N PRO A 144 -11.39 1.62 0.36
CA PRO A 144 -12.64 2.08 -0.25
C PRO A 144 -13.32 3.19 0.59
N LEU A 145 -14.28 3.89 -0.02
CA LEU A 145 -14.97 5.01 0.65
C LEU A 145 -15.78 4.59 1.88
N ASN A 146 -16.27 3.36 1.92
CA ASN A 146 -17.05 2.78 3.02
C ASN A 146 -16.18 2.04 4.06
N PHE A 147 -14.86 2.25 4.05
CA PHE A 147 -13.97 1.71 5.09
C PHE A 147 -14.34 2.28 6.47
N ASP A 148 -14.43 1.41 7.49
CA ASP A 148 -14.70 1.86 8.88
C ASP A 148 -13.48 2.54 9.50
N LEU A 149 -13.28 3.79 9.09
CA LEU A 149 -12.16 4.60 9.53
C LEU A 149 -12.21 4.92 11.02
N VAL A 150 -13.40 4.99 11.62
CA VAL A 150 -13.56 5.28 13.05
C VAL A 150 -12.99 4.12 13.86
N ALA A 151 -13.49 2.92 13.63
CA ALA A 151 -13.01 1.72 14.31
C ALA A 151 -11.50 1.49 14.06
N PHE A 152 -11.03 1.70 12.83
CA PHE A 152 -9.62 1.57 12.52
C PHE A 152 -8.75 2.54 13.34
N ASN A 153 -9.12 3.83 13.38
CA ASN A 153 -8.36 4.84 14.12
C ASN A 153 -8.29 4.55 15.63
N GLU A 154 -9.37 4.04 16.23
CA GLU A 154 -9.39 3.65 17.65
C GLU A 154 -8.32 2.58 17.96
N HIS A 155 -8.12 1.61 17.05
CA HIS A 155 -7.14 0.53 17.23
C HIS A 155 -5.69 0.96 17.02
N VAL A 156 -5.45 2.00 16.22
CA VAL A 156 -4.09 2.39 15.83
C VAL A 156 -3.59 3.67 16.52
N ALA A 157 -4.45 4.41 17.22
CA ALA A 157 -4.13 5.70 17.84
C ALA A 157 -2.93 5.67 18.81
N SER A 158 -2.65 4.52 19.42
CA SER A 158 -1.54 4.36 20.37
C SER A 158 -0.15 4.34 19.72
N PHE A 159 -0.03 4.10 18.41
CA PHE A 159 1.26 3.96 17.72
C PHE A 159 1.34 4.66 16.36
N MET A 160 0.24 5.23 15.86
CA MET A 160 0.22 5.98 14.60
C MET A 160 -0.58 7.27 14.73
N GLU A 161 -0.05 8.35 14.17
CA GLU A 161 -0.72 9.63 14.06
C GLU A 161 -1.18 9.91 12.64
N ARG A 162 -2.45 10.23 12.46
CA ARG A 162 -3.04 10.51 11.15
C ARG A 162 -2.51 11.81 10.56
N ILE A 163 -1.98 11.76 9.33
CA ILE A 163 -1.65 12.95 8.54
C ILE A 163 -2.87 13.27 7.66
N PRO A 164 -3.54 14.42 7.85
CA PRO A 164 -4.70 14.78 7.07
C PRO A 164 -4.37 14.93 5.59
N SER A 165 -5.23 14.39 4.72
CA SER A 165 -5.16 14.59 3.27
C SER A 165 -6.47 15.21 2.78
N PRO A 166 -6.44 16.42 2.20
CA PRO A 166 -7.61 17.03 1.59
C PRO A 166 -7.92 16.47 0.21
N THR A 167 -7.02 15.64 -0.34
CA THR A 167 -7.18 15.12 -1.70
C THR A 167 -8.32 14.13 -1.78
N LYS A 168 -9.35 14.48 -2.54
CA LYS A 168 -10.49 13.63 -2.81
C LYS A 168 -10.21 12.73 -4.01
N PHE A 169 -10.41 11.44 -3.82
CA PHE A 169 -10.44 10.45 -4.88
C PHE A 169 -11.88 10.04 -5.16
N ARG A 170 -12.15 9.58 -6.38
CA ARG A 170 -13.53 9.27 -6.80
C ARG A 170 -14.10 8.02 -6.10
N LYS A 171 -13.26 7.01 -5.88
CA LYS A 171 -13.71 5.68 -5.41
C LYS A 171 -12.92 5.15 -4.22
N ILE A 172 -11.89 5.86 -3.80
CA ILE A 172 -10.97 5.44 -2.74
C ILE A 172 -10.74 6.55 -1.73
N GLN A 173 -10.17 6.17 -0.58
CA GLN A 173 -9.49 7.08 0.34
C GLN A 173 -8.02 6.66 0.42
N LEU A 174 -7.12 7.64 0.48
CA LEU A 174 -5.73 7.44 0.85
C LEU A 174 -5.57 7.87 2.31
N LEU A 175 -5.20 6.94 3.15
CA LEU A 175 -4.91 7.18 4.55
C LEU A 175 -3.38 7.26 4.70
N LEU A 176 -2.89 8.33 5.32
CA LEU A 176 -1.46 8.49 5.59
C LEU A 176 -1.26 8.68 7.09
N TYR A 177 -0.32 7.95 7.66
CA TYR A 177 0.03 8.00 9.08
C TYR A 177 1.53 8.13 9.25
N LYS A 178 1.93 8.88 10.29
CA LYS A 178 3.27 8.86 10.83
C LYS A 178 3.32 7.84 11.97
N ILE A 179 4.34 7.01 11.98
CA ILE A 179 4.56 6.05 13.06
C ILE A 179 5.17 6.78 14.26
N SER A 180 4.58 6.53 15.42
CA SER A 180 4.96 7.14 16.70
C SER A 180 5.33 6.04 17.70
N ILE A 181 6.27 5.16 17.32
CA ILE A 181 6.80 4.16 18.26
C ILE A 181 7.87 4.86 19.10
N THR A 182 7.60 4.91 20.38
CA THR A 182 8.57 5.28 21.44
C THR A 182 9.45 4.08 21.75
#